data_278e350f22bece7bfb3b68cc85e499ff
#
_entry.id   278e350f22bece7bfb3b68cc85e499ff
#
_cell.length_a   1.000
_cell.length_b   1.000
_cell.length_c   1.000
_cell.angle_alpha   90.00
_cell.angle_beta   90.00
_cell.angle_gamma   90.00
#
_symmetry.space_group_name_H-M   'P 1'
#
loop_
_entity.id
_entity.type
_entity.pdbx_description
1 polymer ?
#
loop_
_entity_poly.entity_id
_entity_poly.type
_entity_poly.pdbx_seq_one_letter_code
_entity_poly.pdbx_strand_id
1 'polypeptide(L)'
;MLQPPAWVRGKDGNKTFVMYSLGNFLSAQEKTERLIGGIGAIEVTKTVIGDNKTITLKNPSFIPTYNYYKNRRNFKIIPMSTMKSGDRLKNAVQQLEKTKKHMASSIPELAFR
;
A
#
# COMPACT_ATOMS: atom_id res chain seq x y z
N MET A 1 -4.73 -2.09 -10.70
CA MET A 1 -4.38 -0.72 -10.23
C MET A 1 -4.64 -0.59 -8.74
N LEU A 2 -3.85 0.22 -8.08
CA LEU A 2 -4.01 0.50 -6.65
C LEU A 2 -5.38 1.14 -6.35
N GLN A 3 -6.00 0.70 -5.26
CA GLN A 3 -7.21 1.33 -4.73
C GLN A 3 -6.97 1.71 -3.27
N PRO A 4 -7.45 2.89 -2.84
CA PRO A 4 -7.24 3.34 -1.46
C PRO A 4 -7.80 2.36 -0.44
N PRO A 5 -7.10 2.13 0.66
CA PRO A 5 -7.65 1.35 1.76
C PRO A 5 -8.75 2.16 2.49
N ALA A 6 -9.56 1.47 3.24
CA ALA A 6 -10.62 2.09 4.01
C ALA A 6 -10.87 1.36 5.33
N TRP A 7 -11.38 2.11 6.30
CA TRP A 7 -12.01 1.54 7.47
C TRP A 7 -13.49 1.28 7.18
N VAL A 8 -13.93 0.07 7.39
CA VAL A 8 -15.33 -0.33 7.21
C VAL A 8 -15.90 -0.77 8.55
N ARG A 9 -17.05 -0.22 8.91
CA ARG A 9 -17.73 -0.59 10.14
C ARG A 9 -18.80 -1.64 9.84
N GLY A 10 -18.71 -2.79 10.51
CA GLY A 10 -19.70 -3.86 10.41
C GLY A 10 -20.99 -3.59 11.18
N LYS A 11 -21.98 -4.46 11.04
CA LYS A 11 -23.29 -4.35 11.72
C LYS A 11 -23.17 -4.38 13.25
N ASP A 12 -22.16 -5.07 13.77
CA ASP A 12 -21.86 -5.17 15.21
C ASP A 12 -21.03 -4.00 15.75
N GLY A 13 -20.76 -2.99 14.90
CA GLY A 13 -19.93 -1.84 15.25
C GLY A 13 -18.42 -2.10 15.16
N ASN A 14 -18.00 -3.31 14.82
CA ASN A 14 -16.59 -3.63 14.65
C ASN A 14 -16.00 -2.92 13.43
N LYS A 15 -14.77 -2.47 13.59
CA LYS A 15 -14.02 -1.73 12.57
C LYS A 15 -13.08 -2.68 11.84
N THR A 16 -13.19 -2.73 10.53
CA THR A 16 -12.37 -3.59 9.67
C THR A 16 -11.51 -2.73 8.76
N PHE A 17 -10.22 -3.06 8.71
CA PHE A 17 -9.30 -2.46 7.74
C PHE A 17 -9.38 -3.23 6.42
N VAL A 18 -9.69 -2.53 5.34
CA VAL A 18 -9.89 -3.15 4.02
C VAL A 18 -8.91 -2.58 3.02
N MET A 19 -8.18 -3.46 2.36
CA MET A 19 -7.33 -3.14 1.20
C MET A 19 -8.00 -3.69 -0.05
N TYR A 20 -8.64 -2.83 -0.83
CA TYR A 20 -9.38 -3.27 -2.02
C TYR A 20 -8.47 -3.77 -3.13
N SER A 21 -7.34 -3.11 -3.35
CA SER A 21 -6.35 -3.55 -4.32
C SER A 21 -4.96 -3.03 -3.99
N LEU A 22 -4.01 -3.94 -3.94
CA LEU A 22 -2.59 -3.62 -3.74
C LEU A 22 -1.85 -3.36 -5.07
N GLY A 23 -2.58 -3.33 -6.17
CA GLY A 23 -1.97 -3.18 -7.49
C GLY A 23 -1.20 -4.42 -7.92
N ASN A 24 -0.27 -4.25 -8.84
CA ASN A 24 0.58 -5.32 -9.35
C ASN A 24 1.92 -5.35 -8.62
N PHE A 25 2.20 -6.44 -7.93
CA PHE A 25 3.47 -6.61 -7.22
C PHE A 25 4.57 -7.08 -8.17
N LEU A 26 4.31 -8.15 -8.91
CA LEU A 26 5.27 -8.69 -9.88
C LEU A 26 4.53 -9.05 -11.17
N SER A 27 4.72 -8.26 -12.21
CA SER A 27 4.06 -8.52 -13.49
C SER A 27 4.73 -7.76 -14.64
N ALA A 28 4.66 -8.33 -15.84
CA ALA A 28 5.15 -7.72 -17.06
C ALA A 28 4.04 -6.85 -17.68
N GLN A 29 3.78 -5.70 -17.09
CA GLN A 29 2.82 -4.72 -17.61
C GLN A 29 3.57 -3.58 -18.31
N GLU A 30 2.90 -2.89 -19.22
CA GLU A 30 3.53 -1.83 -20.02
C GLU A 30 3.22 -0.43 -19.51
N LYS A 31 2.04 -0.23 -18.93
CA LYS A 31 1.64 1.09 -18.43
C LYS A 31 2.16 1.33 -17.02
N THR A 32 2.65 2.54 -16.78
CA THR A 32 3.23 2.95 -15.50
C THR A 32 2.31 2.65 -14.31
N GLU A 33 1.01 2.97 -14.43
CA GLU A 33 0.05 2.75 -13.35
C GLU A 33 -0.12 1.27 -13.00
N ARG A 34 0.21 0.38 -13.93
CA ARG A 34 0.15 -1.07 -13.74
C ARG A 34 1.45 -1.66 -13.22
N LEU A 35 2.50 -0.84 -13.17
CA LEU A 35 3.79 -1.23 -12.60
C LEU A 35 3.93 -0.77 -11.14
N ILE A 36 2.99 0.04 -10.67
CA ILE A 36 2.97 0.51 -9.29
C ILE A 36 2.03 -0.38 -8.48
N GLY A 37 2.55 -0.92 -7.43
CA GLY A 37 1.83 -1.72 -6.46
C GLY A 37 2.25 -1.35 -5.06
N GLY A 38 2.06 -2.24 -4.11
CA GLY A 38 2.52 -1.97 -2.77
C GLY A 38 2.27 -3.08 -1.78
N ILE A 39 2.75 -2.83 -0.59
CA ILE A 39 2.61 -3.70 0.58
C ILE A 39 1.83 -2.92 1.63
N GLY A 40 0.69 -3.46 2.02
CA GLY A 40 -0.09 -2.91 3.13
C GLY A 40 0.28 -3.58 4.44
N ALA A 41 0.26 -2.81 5.52
CA ALA A 41 0.50 -3.34 6.86
C ALA A 41 -0.46 -2.71 7.86
N ILE A 42 -0.85 -3.48 8.85
CA ILE A 42 -1.71 -3.06 9.95
C ILE A 42 -1.21 -3.69 11.24
N GLU A 43 -1.21 -2.91 12.31
CA GLU A 43 -0.87 -3.42 13.63
C GLU A 43 -2.12 -4.03 14.27
N VAL A 44 -2.01 -5.29 14.69
CA VAL A 44 -3.08 -6.00 15.38
C VAL A 44 -2.66 -6.25 16.82
N THR A 45 -3.44 -5.73 17.76
CA THR A 45 -3.22 -5.95 19.18
C THR A 45 -4.37 -6.75 19.75
N LYS A 46 -4.04 -7.88 20.38
CA LYS A 46 -5.00 -8.70 21.12
C LYS A 46 -4.77 -8.51 22.61
N THR A 47 -5.79 -8.08 23.32
CA THR A 47 -5.77 -7.93 24.77
C THR A 47 -6.68 -8.98 25.41
N VAL A 48 -6.16 -9.72 26.37
CA VAL A 48 -6.90 -10.74 27.13
C VAL A 48 -6.91 -10.36 28.59
N ILE A 49 -8.10 -10.12 29.15
CA ILE A 49 -8.32 -9.82 30.56
C ILE A 49 -9.39 -10.79 31.09
N GLY A 50 -8.97 -11.82 31.83
CA GLY A 50 -9.88 -12.90 32.24
C GLY A 50 -10.44 -13.61 31.00
N ASP A 51 -11.78 -13.66 30.90
CA ASP A 51 -12.47 -14.25 29.75
C ASP A 51 -12.72 -13.23 28.60
N ASN A 52 -12.36 -11.97 28.81
CA ASN A 52 -12.57 -10.90 27.84
C ASN A 52 -11.38 -10.81 26.88
N LYS A 53 -11.67 -10.88 25.58
CA LYS A 53 -10.68 -10.75 24.50
C LYS A 53 -11.06 -9.55 23.65
N THR A 54 -10.11 -8.64 23.46
CA THR A 54 -10.28 -7.44 22.62
C THR A 54 -9.21 -7.44 21.53
N ILE A 55 -9.63 -7.19 20.28
CA ILE A 55 -8.72 -7.01 19.16
C ILE A 55 -8.81 -5.57 18.69
N THR A 56 -7.65 -4.90 18.64
CA THR A 56 -7.54 -3.52 18.18
C THR A 56 -6.64 -3.47 16.95
N LEU A 57 -7.12 -2.77 15.91
CA LEU A 57 -6.37 -2.50 14.68
C LEU A 57 -5.93 -1.04 14.71
N LYS A 58 -4.64 -0.79 14.47
CA LYS A 58 -4.09 0.58 14.46
C LYS A 58 -2.87 0.69 13.56
N ASN A 59 -2.42 1.92 13.34
CA ASN A 59 -1.21 2.25 12.61
C ASN A 59 -1.17 1.65 11.20
N PRO A 60 -2.20 1.88 10.36
CA PRO A 60 -2.17 1.43 8.99
C PRO A 60 -1.01 2.07 8.25
N SER A 61 -0.30 1.27 7.47
CA SER A 61 0.82 1.75 6.66
C SER A 61 0.85 1.10 5.29
N PHE A 62 1.54 1.76 4.37
CA PHE A 62 1.66 1.33 3.00
C PHE A 62 3.06 1.60 2.48
N ILE A 63 3.62 0.62 1.77
CA ILE A 63 4.90 0.75 1.09
C ILE A 63 4.63 0.75 -0.41
N PRO A 64 4.64 1.91 -1.09
CA PRO A 64 4.53 1.94 -2.54
C PRO A 64 5.74 1.27 -3.18
N THR A 65 5.48 0.42 -4.18
CA THR A 65 6.52 -0.31 -4.89
C THR A 65 6.40 -0.09 -6.39
N TYR A 66 7.55 -0.15 -7.06
CA TYR A 66 7.64 -0.13 -8.51
C TYR A 66 8.21 -1.45 -9.00
N ASN A 67 7.52 -2.05 -9.95
CA ASN A 67 7.94 -3.29 -10.59
C ASN A 67 8.79 -2.97 -11.81
N TYR A 68 10.10 -3.09 -11.67
CA TYR A 68 11.06 -2.84 -12.74
C TYR A 68 11.45 -4.12 -13.44
N TYR A 69 11.49 -4.08 -14.76
CA TYR A 69 12.06 -5.15 -15.57
C TYR A 69 12.68 -4.59 -16.87
N LYS A 70 13.55 -5.36 -17.48
CA LYS A 70 14.14 -5.05 -18.78
C LYS A 70 13.95 -6.25 -19.71
N ASN A 71 13.37 -6.01 -20.89
CA ASN A 71 13.11 -7.06 -21.89
C ASN A 71 12.36 -8.27 -21.28
N ARG A 72 11.36 -7.99 -20.42
CA ARG A 72 10.57 -9.00 -19.70
C ARG A 72 11.41 -9.99 -18.89
N ARG A 73 12.55 -9.52 -18.41
CA ARG A 73 13.51 -10.29 -17.59
C ARG A 73 14.00 -9.44 -16.44
N ASN A 74 14.66 -10.11 -15.48
CA ASN A 74 15.31 -9.44 -14.34
C ASN A 74 14.36 -8.54 -13.55
N PHE A 75 13.20 -9.08 -13.20
CA PHE A 75 12.20 -8.36 -12.43
C PHE A 75 12.75 -7.97 -11.06
N LYS A 76 12.52 -6.73 -10.66
CA LYS A 76 12.88 -6.20 -9.35
C LYS A 76 11.72 -5.41 -8.79
N ILE A 77 11.40 -5.66 -7.54
CA ILE A 77 10.44 -4.84 -6.79
C ILE A 77 11.23 -3.80 -6.02
N ILE A 78 10.99 -2.54 -6.32
CA ILE A 78 11.75 -1.42 -5.77
C ILE A 78 10.82 -0.57 -4.90
N PRO A 79 11.13 -0.39 -3.59
CA PRO A 79 10.39 0.57 -2.78
C PRO A 79 10.51 1.96 -3.38
N MET A 80 9.38 2.60 -3.69
CA MET A 80 9.38 3.90 -4.37
C MET A 80 10.03 4.99 -3.53
N SER A 81 10.05 4.85 -2.20
CA SER A 81 10.73 5.80 -1.31
C SER A 81 12.25 5.88 -1.51
N THR A 82 12.83 4.84 -2.11
CA THR A 82 14.28 4.79 -2.42
C THR A 82 14.61 5.37 -3.79
N MET A 83 13.61 5.68 -4.62
CA MET A 83 13.81 6.14 -5.99
C MET A 83 14.04 7.65 -6.03
N LYS A 84 14.90 8.06 -6.96
CA LYS A 84 15.20 9.47 -7.21
C LYS A 84 14.67 9.89 -8.58
N SER A 85 14.50 11.19 -8.78
CA SER A 85 14.16 11.76 -10.08
C SER A 85 15.19 11.36 -11.12
N GLY A 86 14.73 10.86 -12.29
CA GLY A 86 15.62 10.39 -13.34
C GLY A 86 16.13 8.96 -13.18
N ASP A 87 15.65 8.25 -12.18
CA ASP A 87 15.92 6.82 -11.97
C ASP A 87 15.12 5.96 -12.95
N ARG A 88 14.96 4.68 -12.67
CA ARG A 88 14.30 3.67 -13.52
C ARG A 88 12.85 4.00 -13.88
N LEU A 89 12.19 4.83 -13.10
CA LEU A 89 10.86 5.35 -13.36
C LEU A 89 10.95 6.84 -13.65
N LYS A 90 10.48 7.25 -14.82
CA LYS A 90 10.40 8.68 -15.17
C LYS A 90 9.48 9.40 -14.19
N ASN A 91 9.94 10.56 -13.68
CA ASN A 91 9.20 11.34 -12.69
C ASN A 91 8.87 10.53 -11.42
N ALA A 92 9.84 9.74 -10.94
CA ALA A 92 9.62 8.84 -9.80
C ALA A 92 9.12 9.56 -8.55
N VAL A 93 9.67 10.73 -8.24
CA VAL A 93 9.26 11.53 -7.07
C VAL A 93 7.80 11.99 -7.21
N GLN A 94 7.41 12.49 -8.38
CA GLN A 94 6.05 12.93 -8.66
C GLN A 94 5.06 11.74 -8.64
N GLN A 95 5.45 10.61 -9.19
CA GLN A 95 4.64 9.39 -9.16
C GLN A 95 4.44 8.89 -7.73
N LEU A 96 5.46 8.96 -6.89
CA LEU A 96 5.36 8.61 -5.48
C LEU A 96 4.37 9.53 -4.75
N GLU A 97 4.48 10.84 -4.92
CA GLU A 97 3.58 11.80 -4.28
C GLU A 97 2.12 11.62 -4.73
N LYS A 98 1.91 11.38 -6.02
CA LYS A 98 0.60 11.07 -6.57
C LYS A 98 0.01 9.79 -5.95
N THR A 99 0.83 8.76 -5.82
CA THR A 99 0.43 7.47 -5.22
C THR A 99 0.07 7.64 -3.74
N LYS A 100 0.88 8.37 -2.98
CA LYS A 100 0.59 8.66 -1.56
C LYS A 100 -0.74 9.39 -1.40
N LYS A 101 -0.96 10.44 -2.19
CA LYS A 101 -2.19 11.22 -2.15
C LYS A 101 -3.41 10.36 -2.47
N HIS A 102 -3.31 9.51 -3.48
CA HIS A 102 -4.38 8.60 -3.86
C HIS A 102 -4.67 7.58 -2.76
N MET A 103 -3.65 6.95 -2.21
CA MET A 103 -3.81 5.90 -1.20
C MET A 103 -4.32 6.45 0.14
N ALA A 104 -3.97 7.67 0.50
CA ALA A 104 -4.43 8.30 1.74
C ALA A 104 -5.80 8.99 1.62
N SER A 105 -6.47 8.90 0.49
CA SER A 105 -7.72 9.65 0.25
C SER A 105 -8.86 9.26 1.20
N SER A 106 -8.91 8.01 1.66
CA SER A 106 -9.95 7.53 2.61
C SER A 106 -9.41 7.35 4.04
N ILE A 107 -8.11 7.33 4.22
CA ILE A 107 -7.44 7.20 5.53
C ILE A 107 -6.32 8.24 5.57
N PRO A 108 -6.60 9.48 6.03
CA PRO A 108 -5.58 10.53 6.05
C PRO A 108 -4.36 10.20 6.92
N GLU A 109 -4.54 9.38 7.95
CA GLU A 109 -3.47 8.94 8.87
C GLU A 109 -2.62 7.78 8.32
N LEU A 110 -2.87 7.32 7.10
CA LEU A 110 -2.09 6.23 6.49
C LEU A 110 -0.60 6.62 6.42
N ALA A 111 0.24 5.85 7.09
CA ALA A 111 1.69 6.06 7.05
C ALA A 111 2.31 5.45 5.79
N PHE A 112 3.35 6.07 5.28
CA PHE A 112 4.11 5.56 4.12
C PHE A 112 5.54 5.25 4.53
N ARG A 113 6.00 4.11 4.08
CA ARG A 113 7.36 3.63 4.35
C ARG A 113 8.18 3.51 3.08
#